data_278bfc2acef32625dc4d9d2db5a12f55
#
_entry.id   278bfc2acef32625dc4d9d2db5a12f55
#
_cell.length_a   1.000
_cell.length_b   1.000
_cell.length_c   1.000
_cell.angle_alpha   90.00
_cell.angle_beta   90.00
_cell.angle_gamma   90.00
#
_symmetry.space_group_name_H-M   'P 1'
#
loop_
_entity.id
_entity.type
_entity.pdbx_description
1 polymer ?
#
loop_
_entity_poly.entity_id
_entity_poly.type
_entity_poly.pdbx_seq_one_letter_code
_entity_poly.pdbx_strand_id
1 'polypeptide(L)'
;MGMPAGVLATALCFLAPAAALAQATQTFEPLFAQPGKDVVWVPTPEAMVALMLDMAKVTADDMVVDLGSGDGRLVIAAATRGARARGVEFNPDMVQLARRRASEAGVQDRARFVEGDMFVADVSDATVLALFLLTENMKRLQPTFLKLRPGTRIVSNTFGIPEW
;
A
#
# COMPACT_ATOMS: atom_id res chain seq x y z
N MET A 1 -20.95 -73.70 45.52
CA MET A 1 -21.66 -72.50 44.99
C MET A 1 -20.67 -71.34 44.90
N GLY A 2 -20.05 -71.17 43.76
CA GLY A 2 -19.01 -70.17 43.50
C GLY A 2 -19.59 -69.09 42.60
N MET A 3 -19.40 -67.89 43.02
CA MET A 3 -19.69 -66.67 42.17
C MET A 3 -18.43 -66.28 41.40
N PRO A 4 -18.53 -65.92 40.11
CA PRO A 4 -17.37 -65.43 39.38
C PRO A 4 -17.16 -63.99 39.61
N ALA A 5 -15.88 -63.61 39.76
CA ALA A 5 -15.40 -62.24 39.87
C ALA A 5 -15.50 -61.51 38.51
N GLY A 6 -16.19 -60.38 38.48
CA GLY A 6 -16.28 -59.50 37.33
C GLY A 6 -15.00 -58.69 37.17
N VAL A 7 -14.37 -58.78 36.01
CA VAL A 7 -13.23 -57.95 35.60
C VAL A 7 -13.76 -56.63 35.04
N LEU A 8 -13.48 -55.54 35.75
CA LEU A 8 -13.78 -54.18 35.29
C LEU A 8 -12.64 -53.73 34.35
N ALA A 9 -12.92 -53.65 33.08
CA ALA A 9 -11.99 -53.10 32.08
C ALA A 9 -12.12 -51.57 32.07
N THR A 10 -11.13 -50.88 32.58
CA THR A 10 -11.03 -49.42 32.50
C THR A 10 -10.45 -49.00 31.15
N ALA A 11 -11.30 -48.48 30.28
CA ALA A 11 -10.86 -47.91 29.00
C ALA A 11 -10.20 -46.52 29.23
N LEU A 12 -8.91 -46.44 29.04
CA LEU A 12 -8.13 -45.18 29.09
C LEU A 12 -8.22 -44.51 27.73
N CYS A 13 -9.11 -43.50 27.58
CA CYS A 13 -9.15 -42.64 26.39
C CYS A 13 -7.92 -41.71 26.40
N PHE A 14 -6.95 -41.98 25.53
CA PHE A 14 -5.89 -41.02 25.21
C PHE A 14 -6.46 -39.90 24.33
N LEU A 15 -6.69 -38.74 24.92
CA LEU A 15 -6.85 -37.50 24.17
C LEU A 15 -5.47 -37.05 23.62
N ALA A 16 -5.24 -37.27 22.33
CA ALA A 16 -4.11 -36.71 21.65
C ALA A 16 -4.34 -35.19 21.54
N PRO A 17 -3.36 -34.34 21.91
CA PRO A 17 -3.47 -32.90 21.67
C PRO A 17 -3.46 -32.64 20.15
N ALA A 18 -4.53 -32.05 19.64
CA ALA A 18 -4.57 -31.53 18.29
C ALA A 18 -3.56 -30.36 18.21
N ALA A 19 -2.36 -30.66 17.72
CA ALA A 19 -1.40 -29.62 17.34
C ALA A 19 -2.02 -28.83 16.18
N ALA A 20 -2.58 -27.66 16.50
CA ALA A 20 -2.97 -26.69 15.50
C ALA A 20 -1.69 -26.25 14.78
N LEU A 21 -1.48 -26.78 13.57
CA LEU A 21 -0.48 -26.29 12.65
C LEU A 21 -0.90 -24.86 12.29
N ALA A 22 -0.28 -23.88 12.95
CA ALA A 22 -0.33 -22.50 12.53
C ALA A 22 0.31 -22.45 11.13
N GLN A 23 -0.52 -22.43 10.09
CA GLN A 23 -0.06 -22.11 8.74
C GLN A 23 0.50 -20.71 8.80
N ALA A 24 1.81 -20.57 8.70
CA ALA A 24 2.47 -19.30 8.46
C ALA A 24 1.88 -18.77 7.16
N THR A 25 1.02 -17.78 7.24
CA THR A 25 0.55 -17.04 6.07
C THR A 25 1.78 -16.41 5.44
N GLN A 26 2.17 -16.92 4.27
CA GLN A 26 3.25 -16.29 3.50
C GLN A 26 2.86 -14.83 3.27
N THR A 27 3.61 -13.92 3.85
CA THR A 27 3.45 -12.48 3.61
C THR A 27 3.83 -12.21 2.16
N PHE A 28 2.92 -11.58 1.42
CA PHE A 28 3.20 -11.15 0.06
C PHE A 28 4.40 -10.19 0.05
N GLU A 29 5.39 -10.49 -0.81
CA GLU A 29 6.53 -9.64 -1.10
C GLU A 29 6.61 -9.43 -2.62
N PRO A 30 6.58 -8.17 -3.10
CA PRO A 30 6.60 -7.90 -4.52
C PRO A 30 7.97 -8.17 -5.13
N LEU A 31 7.98 -8.68 -6.35
CA LEU A 31 9.20 -8.86 -7.14
C LEU A 31 9.45 -7.60 -7.97
N PHE A 32 10.72 -7.16 -8.04
CA PHE A 32 11.13 -6.08 -8.94
C PHE A 32 10.68 -6.38 -10.38
N ALA A 33 10.10 -5.40 -11.05
CA ALA A 33 9.54 -5.50 -12.40
C ALA A 33 8.38 -6.52 -12.54
N GLN A 34 7.72 -6.91 -11.43
CA GLN A 34 6.51 -7.73 -11.57
C GLN A 34 5.44 -7.00 -12.40
N PRO A 35 4.67 -7.73 -13.21
CA PRO A 35 3.60 -7.14 -14.00
C PRO A 35 2.54 -6.45 -13.11
N GLY A 36 2.20 -5.22 -13.47
CA GLY A 36 1.03 -4.51 -12.94
C GLY A 36 -0.03 -4.37 -14.03
N LYS A 37 -1.12 -3.66 -13.75
CA LYS A 37 -2.19 -3.42 -14.71
C LYS A 37 -1.74 -2.55 -15.89
N ASP A 38 -1.12 -1.42 -15.59
CA ASP A 38 -0.76 -0.40 -16.59
C ASP A 38 0.76 -0.17 -16.68
N VAL A 39 1.50 -0.61 -15.67
CA VAL A 39 2.98 -0.53 -15.57
C VAL A 39 3.53 -1.72 -14.82
N VAL A 40 4.81 -2.05 -15.03
CA VAL A 40 5.55 -2.94 -14.15
C VAL A 40 5.88 -2.22 -12.84
N TRP A 41 5.89 -2.95 -11.73
CA TRP A 41 6.24 -2.36 -10.45
C TRP A 41 7.74 -2.12 -10.33
N VAL A 42 8.11 -0.86 -10.16
CA VAL A 42 9.47 -0.41 -9.88
C VAL A 42 9.43 0.50 -8.65
N PRO A 43 10.04 0.10 -7.54
CA PRO A 43 10.01 0.90 -6.33
C PRO A 43 10.85 2.18 -6.49
N THR A 44 10.29 3.33 -6.14
CA THR A 44 11.05 4.59 -6.06
C THR A 44 12.11 4.48 -4.96
N PRO A 45 13.40 4.75 -5.23
CA PRO A 45 14.42 4.77 -4.18
C PRO A 45 14.07 5.74 -3.05
N GLU A 46 14.38 5.39 -1.80
CA GLU A 46 14.03 6.21 -0.63
C GLU A 46 14.58 7.64 -0.69
N ALA A 47 15.83 7.79 -1.15
CA ALA A 47 16.42 9.12 -1.35
C ALA A 47 15.64 9.96 -2.37
N MET A 48 15.06 9.33 -3.41
CA MET A 48 14.23 10.00 -4.39
C MET A 48 12.87 10.37 -3.80
N VAL A 49 12.27 9.49 -2.99
CA VAL A 49 11.03 9.80 -2.26
C VAL A 49 11.24 11.04 -1.38
N ALA A 50 12.32 11.08 -0.61
CA ALA A 50 12.65 12.23 0.22
C ALA A 50 12.79 13.52 -0.61
N LEU A 51 13.54 13.46 -1.71
CA LEU A 51 13.75 14.59 -2.62
C LEU A 51 12.44 15.09 -3.24
N MET A 52 11.57 14.19 -3.70
CA MET A 52 10.26 14.55 -4.27
C MET A 52 9.40 15.31 -3.25
N LEU A 53 9.33 14.84 -2.02
CA LEU A 53 8.56 15.48 -0.95
C LEU A 53 9.17 16.85 -0.55
N ASP A 54 10.50 16.98 -0.59
CA ASP A 54 11.20 18.25 -0.34
C ASP A 54 10.94 19.26 -1.47
N MET A 55 11.04 18.84 -2.73
CA MET A 55 10.73 19.67 -3.90
C MET A 55 9.27 20.16 -3.89
N ALA A 56 8.35 19.28 -3.51
CA ALA A 56 6.95 19.63 -3.34
C ALA A 56 6.68 20.43 -2.07
N LYS A 57 7.68 20.66 -1.21
CA LYS A 57 7.57 21.38 0.08
C LYS A 57 6.42 20.84 0.94
N VAL A 58 6.34 19.51 1.07
CA VAL A 58 5.26 18.84 1.81
C VAL A 58 5.32 19.23 3.29
N THR A 59 4.17 19.60 3.82
CA THR A 59 3.96 19.98 5.24
C THR A 59 2.83 19.16 5.86
N ALA A 60 2.60 19.33 7.15
CA ALA A 60 1.50 18.66 7.86
C ALA A 60 0.09 19.08 7.40
N ASP A 61 -0.03 20.22 6.73
CA ASP A 61 -1.32 20.74 6.21
C ASP A 61 -1.70 20.11 4.87
N ASP A 62 -0.80 19.33 4.26
CA ASP A 62 -1.01 18.80 2.93
C ASP A 62 -1.86 17.52 2.92
N MET A 63 -2.56 17.35 1.80
CA MET A 63 -3.11 16.08 1.33
C MET A 63 -2.26 15.60 0.14
N VAL A 64 -1.38 14.64 0.40
CA VAL A 64 -0.53 14.04 -0.63
C VAL A 64 -1.25 12.86 -1.25
N VAL A 65 -1.30 12.79 -2.58
CA VAL A 65 -1.88 11.63 -3.29
C VAL A 65 -0.83 11.03 -4.23
N ASP A 66 -0.73 9.69 -4.19
CA ASP A 66 0.10 8.88 -5.08
C ASP A 66 -0.80 7.94 -5.89
N LEU A 67 -0.72 8.02 -7.22
CA LEU A 67 -1.47 7.19 -8.15
C LEU A 67 -0.56 6.07 -8.66
N GLY A 68 -0.94 4.82 -8.42
CA GLY A 68 -0.05 3.67 -8.60
C GLY A 68 0.92 3.54 -7.44
N SER A 69 0.40 3.61 -6.21
CA SER A 69 1.23 3.77 -5.00
C SER A 69 2.09 2.56 -4.63
N GLY A 70 1.89 1.42 -5.31
CA GLY A 70 2.68 0.22 -5.08
C GLY A 70 2.71 -0.19 -3.61
N ASP A 71 3.91 -0.34 -3.06
CA ASP A 71 4.15 -0.75 -1.67
C ASP A 71 3.93 0.38 -0.64
N GLY A 72 3.49 1.54 -1.08
CA GLY A 72 3.07 2.66 -0.23
C GLY A 72 4.19 3.55 0.29
N ARG A 73 5.46 3.34 -0.11
CA ARG A 73 6.62 4.04 0.45
C ARG A 73 6.53 5.56 0.41
N LEU A 74 6.01 6.14 -0.69
CA LEU A 74 5.87 7.58 -0.85
C LEU A 74 4.78 8.12 0.08
N VAL A 75 3.65 7.45 0.14
CA VAL A 75 2.51 7.79 1.02
C VAL A 75 2.94 7.71 2.50
N ILE A 76 3.65 6.66 2.89
CA ILE A 76 4.18 6.47 4.24
C ILE A 76 5.18 7.59 4.58
N ALA A 77 6.09 7.90 3.68
CA ALA A 77 7.06 8.97 3.88
C ALA A 77 6.40 10.35 4.05
N ALA A 78 5.35 10.65 3.26
CA ALA A 78 4.57 11.88 3.41
C ALA A 78 3.85 11.92 4.77
N ALA A 79 3.24 10.81 5.18
CA ALA A 79 2.56 10.68 6.47
C ALA A 79 3.53 10.81 7.67
N THR A 80 4.76 10.31 7.54
CA THR A 80 5.82 10.48 8.55
C THR A 80 6.23 11.94 8.73
N ARG A 81 6.09 12.78 7.69
CA ARG A 81 6.28 14.24 7.75
C ARG A 81 5.07 14.97 8.38
N GLY A 82 4.02 14.24 8.78
CA GLY A 82 2.81 14.79 9.39
C GLY A 82 1.68 15.06 8.40
N ALA A 83 1.89 14.98 7.10
CA ALA A 83 0.86 15.17 6.08
C ALA A 83 -0.22 14.07 6.17
N ARG A 84 -1.42 14.36 5.69
CA ARG A 84 -2.37 13.31 5.30
C ARG A 84 -1.97 12.81 3.93
N ALA A 85 -1.98 11.48 3.74
CA ALA A 85 -1.55 10.91 2.48
C ALA A 85 -2.45 9.75 2.06
N ARG A 86 -2.67 9.63 0.75
CA ARG A 86 -3.49 8.57 0.16
C ARG A 86 -2.79 7.97 -1.05
N GLY A 87 -2.67 6.64 -1.07
CA GLY A 87 -2.25 5.86 -2.22
C GLY A 87 -3.44 5.21 -2.90
N VAL A 88 -3.46 5.24 -4.23
CA VAL A 88 -4.38 4.46 -5.05
C VAL A 88 -3.57 3.40 -5.77
N GLU A 89 -3.93 2.13 -5.57
CA GLU A 89 -3.20 0.99 -6.13
C GLU A 89 -4.20 -0.06 -6.64
N PHE A 90 -3.95 -0.60 -7.82
CA PHE A 90 -4.84 -1.57 -8.44
C PHE A 90 -4.68 -2.99 -7.87
N ASN A 91 -3.47 -3.36 -7.46
CA ASN A 91 -3.17 -4.69 -6.94
C ASN A 91 -3.54 -4.79 -5.45
N PRO A 92 -4.52 -5.64 -5.06
CA PRO A 92 -4.95 -5.78 -3.68
C PRO A 92 -3.85 -6.26 -2.72
N ASP A 93 -2.91 -7.09 -3.18
CA ASP A 93 -1.80 -7.57 -2.35
C ASP A 93 -0.82 -6.44 -2.03
N MET A 94 -0.57 -5.54 -2.99
CA MET A 94 0.21 -4.32 -2.77
C MET A 94 -0.49 -3.38 -1.79
N VAL A 95 -1.80 -3.21 -1.91
CA VAL A 95 -2.61 -2.41 -0.96
C VAL A 95 -2.49 -2.97 0.46
N GLN A 96 -2.58 -4.28 0.63
CA GLN A 96 -2.42 -4.93 1.93
C GLN A 96 -0.99 -4.76 2.48
N LEU A 97 0.02 -4.92 1.64
CA LEU A 97 1.42 -4.68 2.00
C LEU A 97 1.62 -3.24 2.47
N ALA A 98 1.12 -2.26 1.70
CA ALA A 98 1.23 -0.85 2.04
C ALA A 98 0.55 -0.51 3.38
N ARG A 99 -0.63 -1.09 3.65
CA ARG A 99 -1.32 -0.94 4.94
C ARG A 99 -0.53 -1.52 6.11
N ARG A 100 0.07 -2.70 5.94
CA ARG A 100 0.95 -3.30 6.97
C ARG A 100 2.15 -2.38 7.26
N ARG A 101 2.84 -1.94 6.21
CA ARG A 101 4.00 -1.03 6.34
C ARG A 101 3.64 0.30 7.01
N ALA A 102 2.47 0.86 6.70
CA ALA A 102 1.99 2.08 7.38
C ALA A 102 1.73 1.85 8.87
N SER A 103 1.20 0.68 9.24
CA SER A 103 1.00 0.30 10.65
C SER A 103 2.34 0.09 11.37
N GLU A 104 3.29 -0.60 10.73
CA GLU A 104 4.64 -0.81 11.26
C GLU A 104 5.38 0.53 11.46
N ALA A 105 5.17 1.50 10.56
CA ALA A 105 5.71 2.85 10.67
C ALA A 105 4.93 3.76 11.65
N GLY A 106 3.81 3.30 12.22
CA GLY A 106 2.98 4.07 13.15
C GLY A 106 2.24 5.25 12.51
N VAL A 107 1.97 5.19 11.19
CA VAL A 107 1.34 6.30 10.44
C VAL A 107 -0.01 5.93 9.81
N GLN A 108 -0.61 4.81 10.19
CA GLN A 108 -1.86 4.29 9.64
C GLN A 108 -3.04 5.28 9.73
N ASP A 109 -3.01 6.20 10.66
CA ASP A 109 -4.06 7.22 10.83
C ASP A 109 -3.97 8.34 9.78
N ARG A 110 -2.78 8.54 9.19
CA ARG A 110 -2.49 9.55 8.17
C ARG A 110 -2.25 8.98 6.78
N ALA A 111 -1.79 7.72 6.68
CA ALA A 111 -1.53 7.02 5.43
C ALA A 111 -2.69 6.08 5.10
N ARG A 112 -3.44 6.38 4.05
CA ARG A 112 -4.57 5.56 3.60
C ARG A 112 -4.28 4.96 2.24
N PHE A 113 -4.73 3.72 2.02
CA PHE A 113 -4.55 3.02 0.75
C PHE A 113 -5.89 2.50 0.26
N VAL A 114 -6.20 2.84 -1.00
CA VAL A 114 -7.44 2.49 -1.68
C VAL A 114 -7.10 1.57 -2.85
N GLU A 115 -7.76 0.42 -2.91
CA GLU A 115 -7.74 -0.42 -4.09
C GLU A 115 -8.57 0.25 -5.18
N GLY A 116 -7.98 0.48 -6.35
CA GLY A 116 -8.69 1.15 -7.44
C GLY A 116 -7.83 1.48 -8.64
N ASP A 117 -8.51 1.94 -9.68
CA ASP A 117 -7.89 2.40 -10.92
C ASP A 117 -7.48 3.87 -10.78
N MET A 118 -6.19 4.16 -10.98
CA MET A 118 -5.64 5.52 -10.90
C MET A 118 -6.29 6.51 -11.88
N PHE A 119 -6.82 6.04 -13.00
CA PHE A 119 -7.40 6.90 -14.04
C PHE A 119 -8.81 7.40 -13.73
N VAL A 120 -9.49 6.76 -12.77
CA VAL A 120 -10.84 7.15 -12.32
C VAL A 120 -10.87 7.60 -10.87
N ALA A 121 -9.72 7.60 -10.20
CA ALA A 121 -9.61 8.01 -8.82
C ALA A 121 -9.94 9.49 -8.65
N ASP A 122 -10.71 9.82 -7.62
CA ASP A 122 -10.93 11.21 -7.23
C ASP A 122 -9.69 11.76 -6.50
N VAL A 123 -9.09 12.78 -7.07
CA VAL A 123 -7.93 13.50 -6.53
C VAL A 123 -8.23 14.98 -6.27
N SER A 124 -9.50 15.37 -6.23
CA SER A 124 -9.95 16.76 -6.10
C SER A 124 -9.56 17.42 -4.77
N ASP A 125 -9.32 16.63 -3.73
CA ASP A 125 -8.86 17.08 -2.42
C ASP A 125 -7.34 17.19 -2.29
N ALA A 126 -6.58 16.72 -3.29
CA ALA A 126 -5.12 16.74 -3.25
C ALA A 126 -4.57 18.18 -3.23
N THR A 127 -3.57 18.43 -2.39
CA THR A 127 -2.71 19.61 -2.43
C THR A 127 -1.37 19.30 -3.07
N VAL A 128 -0.99 18.02 -3.07
CA VAL A 128 0.21 17.50 -3.72
C VAL A 128 -0.12 16.20 -4.42
N LEU A 129 0.24 16.07 -5.70
CA LEU A 129 0.39 14.80 -6.37
C LEU A 129 1.88 14.46 -6.45
N ALA A 130 2.26 13.28 -5.95
CA ALA A 130 3.63 12.81 -6.02
C ALA A 130 3.64 11.46 -6.74
N LEU A 131 4.24 11.40 -7.94
CA LEU A 131 3.98 10.38 -8.93
C LEU A 131 5.27 9.75 -9.47
N PHE A 132 5.22 8.44 -9.73
CA PHE A 132 6.24 7.74 -10.54
C PHE A 132 5.54 6.89 -11.59
N LEU A 133 5.13 7.53 -12.66
CA LEU A 133 4.37 6.92 -13.77
C LEU A 133 5.07 7.17 -15.09
N LEU A 134 4.90 6.25 -16.04
CA LEU A 134 5.39 6.42 -17.41
C LEU A 134 4.72 7.63 -18.08
N THR A 135 5.41 8.25 -19.03
CA THR A 135 4.93 9.42 -19.78
C THR A 135 3.53 9.21 -20.36
N GLU A 136 3.23 8.02 -20.88
CA GLU A 136 1.89 7.76 -21.46
C GLU A 136 0.78 7.78 -20.40
N ASN A 137 1.05 7.28 -19.19
CA ASN A 137 0.10 7.37 -18.09
C ASN A 137 -0.07 8.81 -17.60
N MET A 138 1.03 9.58 -17.54
CA MET A 138 1.00 11.00 -17.21
C MET A 138 0.16 11.80 -18.21
N LYS A 139 0.33 11.56 -19.52
CA LYS A 139 -0.51 12.17 -20.58
C LYS A 139 -1.99 11.81 -20.40
N ARG A 140 -2.30 10.55 -20.12
CA ARG A 140 -3.66 10.09 -19.90
C ARG A 140 -4.32 10.75 -18.69
N LEU A 141 -3.54 11.04 -17.65
CA LEU A 141 -3.99 11.73 -16.44
C LEU A 141 -4.04 13.25 -16.59
N GLN A 142 -3.43 13.83 -17.61
CA GLN A 142 -3.39 15.29 -17.83
C GLN A 142 -4.76 15.99 -17.70
N PRO A 143 -5.87 15.47 -18.29
CA PRO A 143 -7.18 16.10 -18.11
C PRO A 143 -7.67 16.13 -16.66
N THR A 144 -7.24 15.17 -15.83
CA THR A 144 -7.52 15.15 -14.39
C THR A 144 -6.68 16.20 -13.67
N PHE A 145 -5.40 16.33 -14.01
CA PHE A 145 -4.51 17.33 -13.41
C PHE A 145 -4.95 18.76 -13.70
N LEU A 146 -5.48 19.02 -14.90
CA LEU A 146 -5.99 20.35 -15.27
C LEU A 146 -7.25 20.78 -14.50
N LYS A 147 -7.93 19.84 -13.84
CA LYS A 147 -9.12 20.10 -13.00
C LYS A 147 -8.78 20.29 -11.52
N LEU A 148 -7.52 20.12 -11.14
CA LEU A 148 -7.08 20.32 -9.77
C LEU A 148 -7.22 21.79 -9.36
N ARG A 149 -7.34 22.00 -8.07
CA ARG A 149 -7.42 23.37 -7.52
C ARG A 149 -6.14 24.14 -7.83
N PRO A 150 -6.24 25.44 -8.13
CA PRO A 150 -5.07 26.30 -8.27
C PRO A 150 -4.17 26.21 -7.03
N GLY A 151 -2.85 26.07 -7.26
CA GLY A 151 -1.86 25.90 -6.20
C GLY A 151 -1.58 24.45 -5.82
N THR A 152 -2.30 23.46 -6.38
CA THR A 152 -1.91 22.06 -6.26
C THR A 152 -0.55 21.83 -6.92
N ARG A 153 0.36 21.22 -6.19
CA ARG A 153 1.73 20.92 -6.65
C ARG A 153 1.78 19.50 -7.19
N ILE A 154 2.44 19.32 -8.33
CA ILE A 154 2.66 18.00 -8.92
C ILE A 154 4.17 17.78 -9.01
N VAL A 155 4.66 16.73 -8.37
CA VAL A 155 6.06 16.28 -8.47
C VAL A 155 6.09 14.89 -9.09
N SER A 156 6.97 14.69 -10.06
CA SER A 156 7.11 13.41 -10.74
C SER A 156 8.56 12.96 -10.76
N ASN A 157 8.78 11.66 -10.51
CA ASN A 157 10.07 11.03 -10.68
C ASN A 157 10.26 10.63 -12.13
N THR A 158 11.38 11.08 -12.74
CA THR A 158 11.89 10.70 -14.08
C THR A 158 11.01 11.15 -15.25
N PHE A 159 9.71 10.87 -15.21
CA PHE A 159 8.79 11.08 -16.34
C PHE A 159 7.88 12.28 -16.09
N GLY A 160 7.76 13.12 -17.08
CA GLY A 160 6.87 14.27 -17.07
C GLY A 160 5.81 14.20 -18.17
N ILE A 161 5.03 15.26 -18.28
CA ILE A 161 4.14 15.51 -19.42
C ILE A 161 4.93 16.39 -20.41
N PRO A 162 5.16 15.94 -21.64
CA PRO A 162 5.76 16.80 -22.64
C PRO A 162 5.00 18.12 -22.79
N GLU A 163 5.70 19.21 -22.97
CA GLU A 163 5.13 20.54 -23.16
C GLU A 163 4.47 21.18 -21.92
N TRP A 164 4.72 20.62 -20.75
CA TRP A 164 4.33 21.21 -19.45
C TRP A 164 5.50 21.89 -18.76
#